data_89dbc404333e222b70b9fa7c56a71d2e
#
_entry.id   89dbc404333e222b70b9fa7c56a71d2e
#
_cell.length_a   1.000
_cell.length_b   1.000
_cell.length_c   1.000
_cell.angle_alpha   90.00
_cell.angle_beta   90.00
_cell.angle_gamma   90.00
#
_symmetry.space_group_name_H-M   'P 1'
#
loop_
_entity.id
_entity.type
_entity.pdbx_description
1 polymer ?
#
loop_
_entity_poly.entity_id
_entity_poly.type
_entity_poly.pdbx_seq_one_letter_code
_entity_poly.pdbx_strand_id
1 'polypeptide(L)'
;GVTYTTSGIKTWVGTNAVGCDSTVSIILIINSASTSNSNISSCSSYSWNGITYSNSGSYSWNGTNVAGCDSTAILNLTINNGSFNSDTRTECDKYIWHGTSYNTSGTYTYNYTNGVGCASVDTLHLTINYSTHNSDIVTECDKYIWHNTTYTTTGTYTYNYTNGVGCISVDTLHLTIKNSTHNSILVTECENYSWHSTNYSTSGIYTYAYTNGVGCASVDT
;
A
#
# COMPACT_ATOMS: atom_id res chain seq x y z
N GLY A 1 67.70 1.60 -46.03
CA GLY A 1 66.72 2.65 -45.81
C GLY A 1 66.70 3.04 -44.36
N VAL A 2 66.40 4.29 -44.02
CA VAL A 2 66.22 4.74 -42.58
C VAL A 2 64.75 4.74 -42.28
N THR A 3 64.32 4.07 -41.15
CA THR A 3 62.96 4.09 -40.62
C THR A 3 62.82 5.20 -39.61
N TYR A 4 61.81 6.05 -39.79
CA TYR A 4 61.53 7.15 -38.87
C TYR A 4 60.30 6.81 -38.08
N THR A 5 60.35 6.99 -36.75
CA THR A 5 59.27 6.69 -35.79
C THR A 5 58.69 7.96 -35.15
N THR A 6 59.18 9.14 -35.54
CA THR A 6 58.72 10.43 -34.97
C THR A 6 58.50 11.45 -36.07
N SER A 7 57.47 12.28 -35.95
CA SER A 7 57.19 13.42 -36.80
C SER A 7 58.34 14.43 -36.78
N GLY A 8 58.47 15.23 -37.81
CA GLY A 8 59.44 16.33 -37.87
C GLY A 8 60.11 16.44 -39.26
N ILE A 9 60.95 17.45 -39.45
CA ILE A 9 61.73 17.59 -40.61
C ILE A 9 62.87 16.57 -40.56
N LYS A 10 62.97 15.73 -41.59
CA LYS A 10 64.04 14.76 -41.79
C LYS A 10 64.86 15.18 -42.97
N THR A 11 66.18 15.37 -42.77
CA THR A 11 67.10 15.79 -43.81
C THR A 11 68.04 14.65 -44.16
N TRP A 12 68.30 14.52 -45.45
CA TRP A 12 69.31 13.63 -45.98
C TRP A 12 70.25 14.40 -46.81
N VAL A 13 71.55 14.22 -46.59
CA VAL A 13 72.59 14.84 -47.33
C VAL A 13 73.23 13.79 -48.23
N GLY A 14 73.37 14.08 -49.51
CA GLY A 14 74.01 13.24 -50.49
C GLY A 14 74.73 14.10 -51.50
N THR A 15 75.41 13.46 -52.47
CA THR A 15 76.08 14.15 -53.56
C THR A 15 75.23 14.12 -54.82
N ASN A 16 75.06 15.25 -55.52
CA ASN A 16 74.36 15.30 -56.81
C ASN A 16 75.23 14.72 -57.94
N ALA A 17 74.69 14.61 -59.17
CA ALA A 17 75.34 13.99 -60.30
C ALA A 17 76.63 14.72 -60.77
N VAL A 18 76.90 15.93 -60.31
CA VAL A 18 78.14 16.72 -60.62
C VAL A 18 79.08 16.78 -59.37
N GLY A 19 78.86 15.99 -58.34
CA GLY A 19 79.77 15.84 -57.20
C GLY A 19 79.60 16.87 -56.08
N CYS A 20 78.58 17.73 -56.10
CA CYS A 20 78.31 18.71 -55.06
C CYS A 20 77.35 18.16 -54.01
N ASP A 21 77.53 18.64 -52.79
CA ASP A 21 76.59 18.28 -51.66
C ASP A 21 75.16 18.77 -52.01
N SER A 22 74.26 17.87 -51.83
CA SER A 22 72.83 18.09 -52.04
C SER A 22 72.00 17.62 -50.79
N THR A 23 71.18 18.50 -50.31
CA THR A 23 70.29 18.19 -49.12
C THR A 23 68.85 18.04 -49.55
N VAL A 24 68.23 16.95 -49.18
CA VAL A 24 66.78 16.72 -49.33
C VAL A 24 66.16 16.73 -47.94
N SER A 25 65.09 17.52 -47.79
CA SER A 25 64.31 17.57 -46.57
C SER A 25 62.90 17.13 -46.85
N ILE A 26 62.35 16.28 -45.96
CA ILE A 26 60.96 15.91 -45.97
C ILE A 26 60.32 16.38 -44.66
N ILE A 27 59.08 16.86 -44.73
CA ILE A 27 58.24 17.07 -43.56
C ILE A 27 57.46 15.78 -43.36
N LEU A 28 57.81 15.08 -42.31
CA LEU A 28 57.17 13.79 -41.95
C LEU A 28 56.16 14.00 -40.81
N ILE A 29 54.92 13.60 -41.04
CA ILE A 29 53.87 13.56 -40.02
C ILE A 29 53.53 12.08 -39.77
N ILE A 30 53.83 11.63 -38.59
CA ILE A 30 53.46 10.28 -38.12
C ILE A 30 52.32 10.42 -37.11
N ASN A 31 51.15 9.95 -37.49
CA ASN A 31 49.98 9.90 -36.62
C ASN A 31 50.00 8.59 -35.84
N SER A 32 49.42 8.60 -34.66
CA SER A 32 49.37 7.44 -33.76
C SER A 32 47.95 6.90 -33.62
N ALA A 33 47.88 5.63 -33.40
CA ALA A 33 46.65 4.97 -32.91
C ALA A 33 46.17 5.63 -31.61
N SER A 34 44.87 5.63 -31.40
CA SER A 34 44.25 6.15 -30.16
C SER A 34 43.35 5.10 -29.50
N THR A 35 43.23 5.22 -28.18
CA THR A 35 42.28 4.41 -27.40
C THR A 35 41.38 5.36 -26.59
N SER A 36 40.08 5.13 -26.64
CA SER A 36 39.11 5.86 -25.83
C SER A 36 38.34 4.89 -24.93
N ASN A 37 38.00 5.36 -23.71
CA ASN A 37 37.21 4.60 -22.73
C ASN A 37 35.96 5.38 -22.36
N SER A 38 34.82 4.70 -22.36
CA SER A 38 33.52 5.23 -21.90
C SER A 38 32.94 4.34 -20.86
N ASN A 39 32.44 4.91 -19.74
CA ASN A 39 31.71 4.19 -18.71
C ASN A 39 30.26 4.62 -18.79
N ILE A 40 29.37 3.69 -19.07
CA ILE A 40 27.94 3.93 -19.28
C ILE A 40 27.14 3.00 -18.37
N SER A 41 26.09 3.55 -17.74
CA SER A 41 25.06 2.79 -17.07
C SER A 41 23.74 3.00 -17.81
N SER A 42 23.04 1.92 -18.09
CA SER A 42 21.76 1.94 -18.80
C SER A 42 20.80 0.92 -18.20
N CYS A 43 19.51 1.11 -18.46
CA CYS A 43 18.48 0.16 -18.02
C CYS A 43 18.14 -0.80 -19.17
N SER A 44 18.17 -2.10 -18.87
CA SER A 44 17.79 -3.21 -19.76
C SER A 44 18.69 -3.40 -20.97
N SER A 45 19.05 -2.35 -21.70
CA SER A 45 19.94 -2.44 -22.87
C SER A 45 20.57 -1.09 -23.20
N TYR A 46 21.63 -1.14 -24.00
CA TYR A 46 22.31 0.04 -24.54
C TYR A 46 22.77 -0.25 -25.98
N SER A 47 22.52 0.68 -26.89
CA SER A 47 23.00 0.57 -28.29
C SER A 47 24.28 1.37 -28.50
N TRP A 48 25.31 0.71 -28.97
CA TRP A 48 26.61 1.29 -29.25
C TRP A 48 27.17 0.77 -30.59
N ASN A 49 27.59 1.67 -31.44
CA ASN A 49 28.08 1.36 -32.79
C ASN A 49 27.18 0.41 -33.60
N GLY A 50 25.84 0.60 -33.49
CA GLY A 50 24.86 -0.21 -34.21
C GLY A 50 24.57 -1.59 -33.62
N ILE A 51 25.21 -1.95 -32.49
CA ILE A 51 24.97 -3.19 -31.74
C ILE A 51 24.28 -2.88 -30.44
N THR A 52 23.22 -3.65 -30.10
CA THR A 52 22.51 -3.55 -28.83
C THR A 52 23.02 -4.58 -27.82
N TYR A 53 23.45 -4.11 -26.68
CA TYR A 53 23.97 -4.91 -25.56
C TYR A 53 22.96 -4.94 -24.43
N SER A 54 22.63 -6.14 -23.94
CA SER A 54 21.71 -6.38 -22.82
C SER A 54 22.41 -6.89 -21.56
N ASN A 55 23.71 -7.02 -21.58
CA ASN A 55 24.51 -7.48 -20.45
C ASN A 55 25.59 -6.47 -20.10
N SER A 56 25.92 -6.38 -18.83
CA SER A 56 27.08 -5.62 -18.36
C SER A 56 28.36 -6.26 -18.87
N GLY A 57 29.35 -5.44 -19.20
CA GLY A 57 30.62 -5.93 -19.68
C GLY A 57 31.50 -4.83 -20.27
N SER A 58 32.70 -5.21 -20.69
CA SER A 58 33.60 -4.36 -21.44
C SER A 58 33.58 -4.80 -22.88
N TYR A 59 33.23 -3.88 -23.78
CA TYR A 59 33.11 -4.11 -25.22
C TYR A 59 34.10 -3.24 -25.94
N SER A 60 34.69 -3.76 -27.03
CA SER A 60 35.65 -3.04 -27.82
C SER A 60 35.16 -2.89 -29.28
N TRP A 61 35.45 -1.72 -29.84
CA TRP A 61 35.19 -1.40 -31.24
C TRP A 61 36.47 -0.91 -31.89
N ASN A 62 36.86 -1.53 -33.01
CA ASN A 62 38.02 -1.10 -33.80
C ASN A 62 37.55 -0.27 -34.98
N GLY A 63 38.17 0.85 -35.19
CA GLY A 63 37.90 1.80 -36.26
C GLY A 63 39.14 2.61 -36.57
N THR A 64 38.96 3.74 -37.24
CA THR A 64 40.04 4.70 -37.53
C THR A 64 39.76 6.03 -36.83
N ASN A 65 40.81 6.68 -36.32
CA ASN A 65 40.67 8.04 -35.78
C ASN A 65 40.66 9.08 -36.93
N VAL A 66 40.46 10.35 -36.60
CA VAL A 66 40.39 11.45 -37.59
C VAL A 66 41.66 11.60 -38.44
N ALA A 67 42.79 11.05 -37.99
CA ALA A 67 44.05 11.04 -38.74
C ALA A 67 44.23 9.77 -39.60
N GLY A 68 43.22 8.87 -39.67
CA GLY A 68 43.24 7.65 -40.45
C GLY A 68 44.02 6.49 -39.84
N CYS A 69 44.46 6.60 -38.55
CA CYS A 69 45.17 5.52 -37.87
C CYS A 69 44.21 4.59 -37.16
N ASP A 70 44.54 3.32 -37.02
CA ASP A 70 43.79 2.35 -36.25
C ASP A 70 43.54 2.87 -34.83
N SER A 71 42.32 2.69 -34.36
CA SER A 71 41.85 3.20 -33.07
C SER A 71 40.89 2.23 -32.41
N THR A 72 41.01 2.11 -31.11
CA THR A 72 40.12 1.24 -30.31
C THR A 72 39.30 2.08 -29.38
N ALA A 73 37.98 1.95 -29.45
CA ALA A 73 37.04 2.45 -28.44
C ALA A 73 36.64 1.33 -27.50
N ILE A 74 36.66 1.58 -26.19
CA ILE A 74 36.28 0.63 -25.16
C ILE A 74 35.05 1.20 -24.42
N LEU A 75 33.99 0.41 -24.38
CA LEU A 75 32.79 0.70 -23.63
C LEU A 75 32.74 -0.22 -22.38
N ASN A 76 32.82 0.35 -21.19
CA ASN A 76 32.53 -0.33 -19.96
C ASN A 76 31.04 -0.09 -19.62
N LEU A 77 30.22 -1.08 -19.88
CA LEU A 77 28.78 -0.98 -19.79
C LEU A 77 28.28 -1.66 -18.50
N THR A 78 27.45 -0.95 -17.74
CA THR A 78 26.67 -1.49 -16.64
C THR A 78 25.20 -1.50 -17.03
N ILE A 79 24.61 -2.67 -17.14
CA ILE A 79 23.17 -2.84 -17.36
C ILE A 79 22.50 -3.06 -16.00
N ASN A 80 21.58 -2.17 -15.66
CA ASN A 80 20.72 -2.24 -14.50
C ASN A 80 19.32 -2.71 -14.91
N ASN A 81 18.57 -3.27 -13.94
CA ASN A 81 17.20 -3.72 -14.19
C ASN A 81 16.23 -2.99 -13.29
N GLY A 82 14.99 -2.87 -13.74
CA GLY A 82 13.87 -2.48 -12.92
C GLY A 82 13.58 -3.53 -11.83
N SER A 83 12.95 -3.12 -10.76
CA SER A 83 12.45 -3.99 -9.69
C SER A 83 10.96 -4.24 -9.92
N PHE A 84 10.52 -5.48 -9.74
CA PHE A 84 9.13 -5.90 -9.91
C PHE A 84 8.75 -6.70 -8.67
N ASN A 85 8.07 -6.05 -7.72
CA ASN A 85 7.63 -6.69 -6.48
C ASN A 85 6.13 -6.95 -6.55
N SER A 86 5.69 -8.03 -5.88
CA SER A 86 4.28 -8.36 -5.74
C SER A 86 3.98 -8.67 -4.28
N ASP A 87 2.96 -8.04 -3.72
CA ASP A 87 2.49 -8.24 -2.35
C ASP A 87 1.00 -8.60 -2.35
N THR A 88 0.59 -9.43 -1.38
CA THR A 88 -0.81 -9.82 -1.18
C THR A 88 -1.21 -9.44 0.23
N ARG A 89 -2.33 -8.70 0.35
CA ARG A 89 -2.87 -8.23 1.63
C ARG A 89 -4.35 -8.49 1.73
N THR A 90 -4.79 -8.77 2.97
CA THR A 90 -6.20 -8.80 3.36
C THR A 90 -6.37 -7.88 4.56
N GLU A 91 -7.22 -6.87 4.39
CA GLU A 91 -7.38 -5.79 5.37
C GLU A 91 -8.88 -5.47 5.55
N CYS A 92 -9.20 -4.75 6.61
CA CYS A 92 -10.57 -4.35 6.89
C CYS A 92 -10.82 -2.91 6.49
N ASP A 93 -11.93 -2.67 5.78
CA ASP A 93 -12.49 -1.39 5.38
C ASP A 93 -11.59 -0.56 4.45
N LYS A 94 -10.30 -0.48 4.72
CA LYS A 94 -9.34 0.28 3.91
C LYS A 94 -7.91 -0.16 4.17
N TYR A 95 -7.05 0.06 3.18
CA TYR A 95 -5.61 -0.09 3.26
C TYR A 95 -4.89 1.11 2.64
N ILE A 96 -3.81 1.57 3.26
CA ILE A 96 -2.98 2.66 2.72
C ILE A 96 -1.71 2.05 2.15
N TRP A 97 -1.48 2.25 0.84
CA TRP A 97 -0.31 1.77 0.13
C TRP A 97 0.29 2.88 -0.71
N HIS A 98 1.60 3.11 -0.58
CA HIS A 98 2.31 4.24 -1.21
C HIS A 98 1.59 5.59 -1.04
N GLY A 99 0.99 5.84 0.15
CA GLY A 99 0.29 7.08 0.47
C GLY A 99 -1.12 7.20 -0.12
N THR A 100 -1.59 6.22 -0.89
CA THR A 100 -2.95 6.16 -1.44
C THR A 100 -3.82 5.21 -0.61
N SER A 101 -5.05 5.64 -0.31
CA SER A 101 -6.03 4.83 0.42
C SER A 101 -6.91 4.05 -0.55
N TYR A 102 -6.98 2.74 -0.35
CA TYR A 102 -7.81 1.81 -1.12
C TYR A 102 -8.87 1.21 -0.20
N ASN A 103 -10.11 1.25 -0.61
CA ASN A 103 -11.27 0.72 0.12
C ASN A 103 -12.02 -0.38 -0.63
N THR A 104 -11.47 -0.88 -1.72
CA THR A 104 -12.01 -1.97 -2.53
C THR A 104 -10.94 -3.01 -2.80
N SER A 105 -11.36 -4.27 -2.93
CA SER A 105 -10.49 -5.35 -3.38
C SER A 105 -10.08 -5.13 -4.84
N GLY A 106 -8.84 -5.50 -5.17
CA GLY A 106 -8.33 -5.34 -6.53
C GLY A 106 -6.84 -5.59 -6.64
N THR A 107 -6.34 -5.45 -7.86
CA THR A 107 -4.91 -5.42 -8.15
C THR A 107 -4.53 -3.99 -8.49
N TYR A 108 -3.57 -3.46 -7.75
CA TYR A 108 -3.08 -2.09 -7.87
C TYR A 108 -1.60 -2.10 -8.21
N THR A 109 -1.16 -1.14 -9.02
CA THR A 109 0.24 -1.00 -9.40
C THR A 109 0.77 0.37 -9.01
N TYR A 110 2.03 0.40 -8.60
CA TYR A 110 2.76 1.63 -8.30
C TYR A 110 4.05 1.66 -9.12
N ASN A 111 4.16 2.65 -10.01
CA ASN A 111 5.32 2.86 -10.86
C ASN A 111 6.28 3.83 -10.18
N TYR A 112 7.55 3.48 -10.16
CA TYR A 112 8.61 4.31 -9.59
C TYR A 112 9.94 4.11 -10.31
N THR A 113 10.92 4.92 -9.97
CA THR A 113 12.31 4.74 -10.40
C THR A 113 13.10 4.21 -9.23
N ASN A 114 13.75 3.05 -9.38
CA ASN A 114 14.55 2.45 -8.33
C ASN A 114 15.87 3.19 -8.07
N GLY A 115 16.62 2.77 -7.03
CA GLY A 115 17.87 3.42 -6.62
C GLY A 115 18.99 3.43 -7.66
N VAL A 116 18.86 2.65 -8.74
CA VAL A 116 19.83 2.63 -9.87
C VAL A 116 19.28 3.35 -11.11
N GLY A 117 18.16 4.06 -10.98
CA GLY A 117 17.60 4.89 -12.03
C GLY A 117 16.69 4.16 -13.02
N CYS A 118 16.29 2.91 -12.76
CA CYS A 118 15.49 2.12 -13.70
C CYS A 118 14.02 2.12 -13.32
N ALA A 119 13.14 2.19 -14.34
CA ALA A 119 11.70 2.07 -14.17
C ALA A 119 11.34 0.75 -13.50
N SER A 120 10.53 0.83 -12.46
CA SER A 120 10.17 -0.27 -11.56
C SER A 120 8.69 -0.24 -11.25
N VAL A 121 8.13 -1.39 -10.90
CA VAL A 121 6.70 -1.53 -10.63
C VAL A 121 6.51 -2.41 -9.40
N ASP A 122 5.78 -1.91 -8.42
CA ASP A 122 5.23 -2.72 -7.35
C ASP A 122 3.76 -3.05 -7.67
N THR A 123 3.35 -4.28 -7.37
CA THR A 123 1.98 -4.78 -7.56
C THR A 123 1.43 -5.20 -6.22
N LEU A 124 0.22 -4.73 -5.88
CA LEU A 124 -0.53 -5.12 -4.71
C LEU A 124 -1.78 -5.88 -5.11
N HIS A 125 -1.92 -7.10 -4.62
CA HIS A 125 -3.17 -7.89 -4.65
C HIS A 125 -3.90 -7.69 -3.33
N LEU A 126 -4.91 -6.83 -3.30
CA LEU A 126 -5.62 -6.41 -2.11
C LEU A 126 -6.99 -7.06 -2.01
N THR A 127 -7.28 -7.66 -0.85
CA THR A 127 -8.62 -8.06 -0.45
C THR A 127 -9.08 -7.15 0.68
N ILE A 128 -10.19 -6.43 0.48
CA ILE A 128 -10.85 -5.65 1.52
C ILE A 128 -12.07 -6.41 2.00
N ASN A 129 -12.07 -6.73 3.28
CA ASN A 129 -13.23 -7.18 4.04
C ASN A 129 -13.88 -5.98 4.71
N TYR A 130 -15.18 -6.07 5.01
CA TYR A 130 -15.90 -4.94 5.60
C TYR A 130 -16.36 -5.25 7.02
N SER A 131 -16.20 -4.28 7.90
CA SER A 131 -16.87 -4.26 9.20
C SER A 131 -18.38 -4.19 9.03
N THR A 132 -19.11 -4.71 10.01
CA THR A 132 -20.57 -4.69 10.06
C THR A 132 -21.02 -3.74 11.17
N HIS A 133 -22.02 -2.91 10.87
CA HIS A 133 -22.62 -1.96 11.80
C HIS A 133 -24.13 -2.15 11.77
N ASN A 134 -24.68 -2.88 12.77
CA ASN A 134 -26.13 -3.04 12.91
C ASN A 134 -26.66 -2.05 13.95
N SER A 135 -27.92 -1.66 13.81
CA SER A 135 -28.59 -0.77 14.75
C SER A 135 -30.01 -1.27 14.99
N ASP A 136 -30.32 -1.59 16.26
CA ASP A 136 -31.62 -2.05 16.69
C ASP A 136 -32.28 -0.99 17.58
N ILE A 137 -33.61 -0.85 17.43
CA ILE A 137 -34.44 0.00 18.30
C ILE A 137 -35.44 -0.90 19.02
N VAL A 138 -35.33 -0.96 20.34
CA VAL A 138 -36.15 -1.85 21.17
C VAL A 138 -36.82 -1.07 22.30
N THR A 139 -38.09 -1.42 22.57
CA THR A 139 -38.84 -0.92 23.75
C THR A 139 -39.37 -2.11 24.53
N GLU A 140 -38.96 -2.22 25.79
CA GLU A 140 -39.31 -3.32 26.68
C GLU A 140 -39.67 -2.83 28.06
N CYS A 141 -40.29 -3.71 28.82
CA CYS A 141 -40.67 -3.43 30.23
C CYS A 141 -39.62 -3.98 31.17
N ASP A 142 -39.21 -3.12 32.13
CA ASP A 142 -38.33 -3.42 33.27
C ASP A 142 -36.91 -3.84 32.91
N LYS A 143 -36.73 -4.72 31.93
CA LYS A 143 -35.42 -5.21 31.50
C LYS A 143 -35.43 -5.76 30.09
N TYR A 144 -34.25 -5.72 29.46
CA TYR A 144 -33.98 -6.36 28.19
C TYR A 144 -32.64 -7.10 28.24
N ILE A 145 -32.56 -8.27 27.63
CA ILE A 145 -31.30 -9.04 27.54
C ILE A 145 -30.78 -8.93 26.12
N TRP A 146 -29.57 -8.42 25.99
CA TRP A 146 -28.90 -8.26 24.73
C TRP A 146 -27.43 -8.70 24.85
N HIS A 147 -26.95 -9.55 23.95
CA HIS A 147 -25.63 -10.17 24.03
C HIS A 147 -25.27 -10.70 25.43
N ASN A 148 -26.19 -11.47 26.06
CA ASN A 148 -26.06 -12.04 27.41
C ASN A 148 -25.88 -11.00 28.52
N THR A 149 -26.15 -9.72 28.28
CA THR A 149 -26.12 -8.64 29.27
C THR A 149 -27.53 -8.15 29.51
N THR A 150 -27.91 -8.00 30.80
CA THR A 150 -29.22 -7.46 31.17
C THR A 150 -29.14 -5.95 31.35
N TYR A 151 -30.02 -5.25 30.66
CA TYR A 151 -30.19 -3.80 30.72
C TYR A 151 -31.52 -3.46 31.36
N THR A 152 -31.49 -2.54 32.33
CA THR A 152 -32.69 -2.11 33.12
C THR A 152 -32.96 -0.61 32.95
N THR A 153 -32.17 0.09 32.12
CA THR A 153 -32.31 1.52 31.89
C THR A 153 -32.39 1.83 30.41
N THR A 154 -33.13 2.90 30.09
CA THR A 154 -33.14 3.46 28.74
C THR A 154 -31.76 4.02 28.38
N GLY A 155 -31.28 3.73 27.15
CA GLY A 155 -29.99 4.21 26.71
C GLY A 155 -29.60 3.69 25.33
N THR A 156 -28.44 4.11 24.88
CA THR A 156 -27.77 3.56 23.70
C THR A 156 -26.58 2.73 24.15
N TYR A 157 -26.57 1.47 23.73
CA TYR A 157 -25.55 0.49 24.09
C TYR A 157 -24.86 -0.03 22.86
N THR A 158 -23.58 -0.33 22.97
CA THR A 158 -22.78 -0.87 21.84
C THR A 158 -22.14 -2.19 22.25
N TYR A 159 -22.05 -3.08 21.27
CA TYR A 159 -21.37 -4.37 21.41
C TYR A 159 -20.38 -4.56 20.28
N ASN A 160 -19.09 -4.69 20.64
CA ASN A 160 -18.01 -4.93 19.71
C ASN A 160 -17.76 -6.43 19.54
N TYR A 161 -17.61 -6.87 18.32
CA TYR A 161 -17.31 -8.27 18.00
C TYR A 161 -16.44 -8.37 16.74
N THR A 162 -15.89 -9.55 16.49
CA THR A 162 -15.22 -9.84 15.22
C THR A 162 -16.20 -10.60 14.34
N ASN A 163 -16.49 -10.07 13.14
CA ASN A 163 -17.42 -10.71 12.22
C ASN A 163 -16.79 -11.92 11.50
N GLY A 164 -17.58 -12.65 10.70
CA GLY A 164 -17.17 -13.88 10.03
C GLY A 164 -16.01 -13.74 9.01
N VAL A 165 -15.66 -12.51 8.63
CA VAL A 165 -14.52 -12.21 7.74
C VAL A 165 -13.32 -11.62 8.48
N GLY A 166 -13.37 -11.59 9.82
CA GLY A 166 -12.26 -11.19 10.68
C GLY A 166 -12.19 -9.69 10.98
N CYS A 167 -13.22 -8.89 10.62
CA CYS A 167 -13.23 -7.45 10.88
C CYS A 167 -13.94 -7.09 12.19
N ILE A 168 -13.36 -6.13 12.93
CA ILE A 168 -14.00 -5.59 14.13
C ILE A 168 -15.27 -4.87 13.71
N SER A 169 -16.38 -5.30 14.28
CA SER A 169 -17.74 -4.86 13.96
C SER A 169 -18.43 -4.37 15.22
N VAL A 170 -19.46 -3.55 15.06
CA VAL A 170 -20.18 -2.93 16.18
C VAL A 170 -21.67 -3.05 15.94
N ASP A 171 -22.39 -3.64 16.89
CA ASP A 171 -23.83 -3.56 17.00
C ASP A 171 -24.22 -2.45 17.98
N THR A 172 -25.26 -1.70 17.65
CA THR A 172 -25.81 -0.61 18.46
C THR A 172 -27.24 -0.91 18.83
N LEU A 173 -27.58 -0.82 20.11
CA LEU A 173 -28.93 -0.95 20.63
C LEU A 173 -29.42 0.40 21.15
N HIS A 174 -30.51 0.90 20.60
CA HIS A 174 -31.29 2.02 21.16
C HIS A 174 -32.45 1.44 21.97
N LEU A 175 -32.27 1.39 23.30
CA LEU A 175 -33.22 0.75 24.22
C LEU A 175 -34.07 1.78 24.95
N THR A 176 -35.35 1.56 24.93
CA THR A 176 -36.30 2.25 25.81
C THR A 176 -36.85 1.26 26.82
N ILE A 177 -36.58 1.47 28.11
CA ILE A 177 -37.18 0.71 29.20
C ILE A 177 -38.35 1.51 29.78
N LYS A 178 -39.49 0.87 29.79
CA LYS A 178 -40.69 1.28 30.54
C LYS A 178 -40.78 0.48 31.82
N ASN A 179 -41.30 1.07 32.91
CA ASN A 179 -41.35 0.41 34.18
C ASN A 179 -42.75 -0.10 34.49
N SER A 180 -42.84 -1.32 35.01
CA SER A 180 -44.01 -1.80 35.67
C SER A 180 -44.29 -1.00 36.94
N THR A 181 -45.54 -0.99 37.39
CA THR A 181 -45.96 -0.32 38.61
C THR A 181 -46.36 -1.37 39.64
N HIS A 182 -45.90 -1.21 40.85
CA HIS A 182 -46.27 -2.08 42.00
C HIS A 182 -46.66 -1.17 43.14
N ASN A 183 -47.97 -1.08 43.41
CA ASN A 183 -48.49 -0.35 44.55
C ASN A 183 -48.94 -1.32 45.61
N SER A 184 -48.74 -0.98 46.88
CA SER A 184 -49.22 -1.76 48.02
C SER A 184 -49.96 -0.85 48.97
N ILE A 185 -51.16 -1.23 49.35
CA ILE A 185 -51.99 -0.55 50.35
C ILE A 185 -52.33 -1.49 51.48
N LEU A 186 -52.34 -0.95 52.69
CA LEU A 186 -52.85 -1.66 53.89
C LEU A 186 -54.19 -1.06 54.26
N VAL A 187 -55.24 -1.91 54.29
CA VAL A 187 -56.59 -1.49 54.59
C VAL A 187 -57.09 -2.29 55.84
N THR A 188 -57.78 -1.62 56.74
CA THR A 188 -58.44 -2.22 57.87
C THR A 188 -59.92 -1.79 57.87
N GLU A 189 -60.81 -2.77 57.63
CA GLU A 189 -62.25 -2.53 57.51
C GLU A 189 -63.03 -3.55 58.34
N CYS A 190 -64.28 -3.22 58.67
CA CYS A 190 -65.23 -4.11 59.38
C CYS A 190 -66.07 -4.80 58.27
N GLU A 191 -66.27 -6.14 58.44
CA GLU A 191 -67.12 -6.99 57.59
C GLU A 191 -66.64 -7.24 56.18
N ASN A 192 -66.56 -6.20 55.30
CA ASN A 192 -66.11 -6.35 53.89
C ASN A 192 -65.48 -5.10 53.36
N TYR A 193 -64.62 -5.29 52.36
CA TYR A 193 -63.94 -4.21 51.56
C TYR A 193 -64.03 -4.49 50.09
N SER A 194 -64.45 -3.49 49.33
CA SER A 194 -64.51 -3.59 47.85
C SER A 194 -63.30 -2.96 47.23
N TRP A 195 -62.53 -3.74 46.43
CA TRP A 195 -61.36 -3.31 45.78
C TRP A 195 -61.30 -3.84 44.29
N HIS A 196 -61.07 -3.02 43.35
CA HIS A 196 -61.13 -3.34 41.92
C HIS A 196 -62.41 -4.14 41.55
N SER A 197 -63.55 -3.68 42.01
CA SER A 197 -64.88 -4.31 41.78
C SER A 197 -65.06 -5.73 42.39
N THR A 198 -64.17 -6.18 43.26
CA THR A 198 -64.26 -7.44 43.98
C THR A 198 -64.43 -7.15 45.44
N ASN A 199 -65.41 -7.88 46.11
CA ASN A 199 -65.65 -7.79 47.53
C ASN A 199 -64.86 -8.85 48.27
N TYR A 200 -64.17 -8.45 49.33
CA TYR A 200 -63.37 -9.29 50.22
C TYR A 200 -63.94 -9.24 51.59
N SER A 201 -64.27 -10.41 52.20
CA SER A 201 -64.81 -10.58 53.49
C SER A 201 -63.87 -11.28 54.46
N THR A 202 -62.68 -11.58 54.10
CA THR A 202 -61.65 -12.21 54.91
C THR A 202 -60.37 -11.45 54.85
N SER A 203 -59.60 -11.45 55.96
CA SER A 203 -58.22 -10.86 55.88
C SER A 203 -57.29 -11.69 55.01
N GLY A 204 -56.41 -11.04 54.25
CA GLY A 204 -55.48 -11.71 53.37
C GLY A 204 -54.67 -10.70 52.55
N ILE A 205 -53.77 -11.22 51.77
CA ILE A 205 -53.04 -10.44 50.73
C ILE A 205 -53.73 -10.75 49.41
N TYR A 206 -54.22 -9.69 48.78
CA TYR A 206 -54.88 -9.77 47.47
C TYR A 206 -54.11 -9.01 46.47
N THR A 207 -54.06 -9.51 45.22
CA THR A 207 -53.32 -8.89 44.10
C THR A 207 -54.25 -8.61 42.95
N TYR A 208 -54.04 -7.49 42.29
CA TYR A 208 -54.72 -7.12 41.06
C TYR A 208 -53.71 -6.82 39.95
N ALA A 209 -53.72 -7.65 38.91
CA ALA A 209 -52.86 -7.50 37.76
C ALA A 209 -53.53 -6.61 36.69
N TYR A 210 -52.80 -5.67 36.15
CA TYR A 210 -53.29 -4.76 35.13
C TYR A 210 -52.14 -4.34 34.19
N THR A 211 -52.48 -3.67 33.09
CA THR A 211 -51.52 -3.01 32.23
C THR A 211 -51.49 -1.51 32.57
N ASN A 212 -50.35 -0.99 32.94
CA ASN A 212 -50.23 0.42 33.33
C ASN A 212 -50.26 1.36 32.10
N GLY A 213 -50.27 2.68 32.31
CA GLY A 213 -50.41 3.68 31.26
C GLY A 213 -49.26 3.73 30.24
N VAL A 214 -48.13 3.05 30.51
CA VAL A 214 -47.01 2.93 29.56
C VAL A 214 -46.98 1.55 28.88
N GLY A 215 -47.98 0.69 29.17
CA GLY A 215 -48.13 -0.60 28.49
C GLY A 215 -47.42 -1.77 29.18
N CYS A 216 -46.97 -1.60 30.46
CA CYS A 216 -46.29 -2.66 31.19
C CYS A 216 -47.22 -3.41 32.12
N ALA A 217 -47.06 -4.73 32.20
CA ALA A 217 -47.78 -5.56 33.19
C ALA A 217 -47.42 -5.10 34.59
N SER A 218 -48.42 -4.78 35.38
CA SER A 218 -48.30 -4.16 36.70
C SER A 218 -49.21 -4.90 37.71
N VAL A 219 -48.86 -4.81 38.97
CA VAL A 219 -49.62 -5.48 40.03
C VAL A 219 -49.76 -4.54 41.21
N ASP A 220 -51.00 -4.39 41.68
CA ASP A 220 -51.31 -3.75 42.96
C ASP A 220 -51.59 -4.83 44.01
N THR A 221 -51.21 -4.58 45.27
CA THR A 221 -51.36 -5.51 46.39
C THR A 221 -51.99 -4.81 47.59
#